data_305446daadab80dd7916374b4c48734d
#
_entry.id   305446daadab80dd7916374b4c48734d
#
_cell.length_a   1.000
_cell.length_b   1.000
_cell.length_c   1.000
_cell.angle_alpha   90.00
_cell.angle_beta   90.00
_cell.angle_gamma   90.00
#
_symmetry.space_group_name_H-M   'P 1'
#
loop_
_entity.id
_entity.type
_entity.pdbx_description
1 polymer ?
#
loop_
_entity_poly.entity_id
_entity_poly.type
_entity_poly.pdbx_seq_one_letter_code
_entity_poly.pdbx_strand_id
1 'polypeptide(L)'
;MDSKIEPVAWACKQCNSPRSVDPCPKCGTPLTKPADGWTWPVLPDIERIRALAREVGYAIGVHGSLERDLDLIAAPWVADAVGPAELAEHIAVGLGGRVVDFEHQDKPCGRWSCNIQTPDWTKLIDLSVMPPARALHDELTQETTDGK
;
A
#
# COMPACT_ATOMS: atom_id res chain seq x y z
N MET A 1 8.85 -3.46 -27.23
CA MET A 1 8.59 -2.07 -26.83
C MET A 1 9.14 -1.90 -25.42
N ASP A 2 10.27 -1.24 -25.28
CA ASP A 2 10.86 -0.91 -23.98
C ASP A 2 10.00 0.15 -23.31
N SER A 3 9.09 -0.25 -22.43
CA SER A 3 8.45 0.69 -21.53
C SER A 3 9.51 1.12 -20.49
N LYS A 4 10.17 2.24 -20.74
CA LYS A 4 10.94 2.93 -19.72
C LYS A 4 9.99 3.26 -18.59
N ILE A 5 10.09 2.49 -17.50
CA ILE A 5 9.47 2.85 -16.22
C ILE A 5 10.19 4.13 -15.79
N GLU A 6 9.51 5.27 -15.91
CA GLU A 6 10.06 6.52 -15.38
C GLU A 6 10.20 6.40 -13.87
N PRO A 7 11.37 6.73 -13.29
CA PRO A 7 11.56 6.63 -11.85
C PRO A 7 10.56 7.54 -11.13
N VAL A 8 9.87 6.99 -10.16
CA VAL A 8 8.97 7.74 -9.27
C VAL A 8 9.77 8.87 -8.60
N ALA A 9 9.19 10.06 -8.61
CA ALA A 9 9.80 11.23 -8.01
C ALA A 9 10.09 11.00 -6.51
N TRP A 10 11.35 11.17 -6.12
CA TRP A 10 11.78 11.07 -4.72
C TRP A 10 11.66 12.44 -4.05
N ALA A 11 11.29 12.45 -2.77
CA ALA A 11 11.35 13.69 -2.00
C ALA A 11 12.81 14.11 -1.79
N CYS A 12 13.11 15.38 -2.07
CA CYS A 12 14.41 15.95 -1.74
C CYS A 12 14.58 16.06 -0.22
N LYS A 13 15.62 15.48 0.34
CA LYS A 13 15.88 15.51 1.80
C LYS A 13 16.02 16.93 2.36
N GLN A 14 16.42 17.91 1.55
CA GLN A 14 16.63 19.28 2.01
C GLN A 14 15.35 20.13 1.96
N CYS A 15 14.55 20.03 0.91
CA CYS A 15 13.39 20.88 0.70
C CYS A 15 12.05 20.13 0.61
N ASN A 16 12.07 18.81 0.81
CA ASN A 16 10.93 17.91 0.75
C ASN A 16 10.07 18.02 -0.53
N SER A 17 10.64 18.54 -1.61
CA SER A 17 9.95 18.61 -2.90
C SER A 17 10.12 17.34 -3.71
N PRO A 18 9.10 16.90 -4.43
CA PRO A 18 9.22 15.78 -5.37
C PRO A 18 10.34 16.05 -6.36
N ARG A 19 11.19 15.06 -6.65
CA ARG A 19 12.26 15.19 -7.63
C ARG A 19 12.42 13.93 -8.46
N SER A 20 12.59 14.10 -9.73
CA SER A 20 12.89 13.05 -10.71
C SER A 20 14.27 13.16 -11.32
N VAL A 21 14.99 14.23 -11.00
CA VAL A 21 16.31 14.56 -11.59
C VAL A 21 17.31 14.98 -10.52
N ASP A 22 18.59 14.86 -10.85
CA ASP A 22 19.72 15.26 -10.03
C ASP A 22 20.50 16.37 -10.74
N PRO A 23 20.80 17.48 -10.09
CA PRO A 23 20.43 17.90 -8.72
C PRO A 23 18.95 18.29 -8.58
N CYS A 24 18.50 18.46 -7.32
CA CYS A 24 17.11 18.86 -7.05
C CYS A 24 16.77 20.18 -7.75
N PRO A 25 15.73 20.24 -8.58
CA PRO A 25 15.41 21.45 -9.35
C PRO A 25 14.96 22.64 -8.49
N LYS A 26 14.52 22.38 -7.24
CA LYS A 26 14.04 23.41 -6.33
C LYS A 26 15.15 24.03 -5.47
N CYS A 27 16.09 23.24 -4.96
CA CYS A 27 17.12 23.71 -4.02
C CYS A 27 18.55 23.41 -4.46
N GLY A 28 18.75 22.79 -5.59
CA GLY A 28 20.09 22.45 -6.12
C GLY A 28 20.82 21.35 -5.38
N THR A 29 20.21 20.75 -4.35
CA THR A 29 20.86 19.69 -3.54
C THR A 29 21.09 18.45 -4.40
N PRO A 30 22.34 17.98 -4.55
CA PRO A 30 22.63 16.76 -5.29
C PRO A 30 22.12 15.51 -4.53
N LEU A 31 21.83 14.45 -5.27
CA LEU A 31 21.67 13.13 -4.71
C LEU A 31 23.04 12.64 -4.23
N THR A 32 23.18 12.45 -2.95
CA THR A 32 24.32 11.69 -2.43
C THR A 32 24.20 10.27 -2.95
N LYS A 33 25.02 9.90 -3.92
CA LYS A 33 25.13 8.51 -4.36
C LYS A 33 25.59 7.66 -3.17
N PRO A 34 24.83 6.61 -2.81
CA PRO A 34 25.35 5.60 -1.90
C PRO A 34 26.54 4.86 -2.53
N ALA A 35 27.25 4.09 -1.70
CA ALA A 35 28.45 3.33 -2.10
C ALA A 35 28.25 2.48 -3.36
N ASP A 36 29.33 2.19 -4.06
CA ASP A 36 29.34 1.37 -5.28
C ASP A 36 28.52 0.08 -5.12
N GLY A 37 27.64 -0.19 -6.08
CA GLY A 37 26.75 -1.36 -6.07
C GLY A 37 25.35 -1.13 -5.51
N TRP A 38 25.05 0.08 -5.00
CA TRP A 38 23.69 0.39 -4.55
C TRP A 38 22.78 0.74 -5.75
N THR A 39 21.63 0.12 -5.80
CA THR A 39 20.55 0.45 -6.72
C THR A 39 19.42 1.15 -5.97
N TRP A 40 18.75 2.10 -6.62
CA TRP A 40 17.58 2.74 -6.03
C TRP A 40 16.49 1.71 -5.77
N PRO A 41 15.86 1.73 -4.57
CA PRO A 41 14.70 0.88 -4.33
C PRO A 41 13.64 1.18 -5.38
N VAL A 42 13.13 0.13 -6.01
CA VAL A 42 12.05 0.23 -6.99
C VAL A 42 10.73 0.14 -6.26
N LEU A 43 9.83 1.09 -6.52
CA LEU A 43 8.45 1.02 -6.02
C LEU A 43 7.84 -0.32 -6.44
N PRO A 44 7.17 -1.06 -5.54
CA PRO A 44 6.46 -2.27 -5.91
C PRO A 44 5.49 -2.04 -7.08
N ASP A 45 5.40 -3.01 -7.97
CA ASP A 45 4.52 -2.95 -9.14
C ASP A 45 3.05 -2.92 -8.70
N ILE A 46 2.45 -1.73 -8.75
CA ILE A 46 1.06 -1.49 -8.34
C ILE A 46 0.08 -2.27 -9.21
N GLU A 47 0.35 -2.43 -10.50
CA GLU A 47 -0.53 -3.22 -11.38
C GLU A 47 -0.46 -4.71 -11.04
N ARG A 48 0.71 -5.20 -10.66
CA ARG A 48 0.86 -6.57 -10.13
C ARG A 48 0.07 -6.75 -8.83
N ILE A 49 0.16 -5.79 -7.90
CA ILE A 49 -0.61 -5.81 -6.64
C ILE A 49 -2.11 -5.82 -6.93
N ARG A 50 -2.57 -4.97 -7.85
CA ARG A 50 -3.97 -4.93 -8.26
C ARG A 50 -4.45 -6.24 -8.89
N ALA A 51 -3.62 -6.88 -9.69
CA ALA A 51 -3.93 -8.18 -10.28
C ALA A 51 -4.11 -9.25 -9.20
N LEU A 52 -3.14 -9.37 -8.28
CA LEU A 52 -3.19 -10.30 -7.15
C LEU A 52 -4.44 -10.08 -6.27
N ALA A 53 -4.74 -8.84 -5.94
CA ALA A 53 -5.91 -8.52 -5.13
C ALA A 53 -7.23 -8.90 -5.84
N ARG A 54 -7.32 -8.70 -7.15
CA ARG A 54 -8.50 -9.10 -7.94
C ARG A 54 -8.73 -10.61 -7.95
N GLU A 55 -7.67 -11.41 -7.94
CA GLU A 55 -7.78 -12.89 -7.89
C GLU A 55 -8.54 -13.37 -6.64
N VAL A 56 -8.48 -12.60 -5.55
CA VAL A 56 -9.10 -12.92 -4.25
C VAL A 56 -10.24 -11.97 -3.87
N GLY A 57 -10.74 -11.20 -4.84
CA GLY A 57 -11.99 -10.44 -4.73
C GLY A 57 -11.86 -9.00 -4.25
N TYR A 58 -10.69 -8.37 -4.37
CA TYR A 58 -10.46 -7.00 -3.89
C TYR A 58 -10.07 -6.03 -5.01
N ALA A 59 -10.51 -4.78 -4.86
CA ALA A 59 -9.99 -3.63 -5.58
C ALA A 59 -8.94 -2.92 -4.72
N ILE A 60 -7.86 -2.44 -5.33
CA ILE A 60 -6.79 -1.69 -4.66
C ILE A 60 -6.72 -0.26 -5.15
N GLY A 61 -6.74 0.68 -4.21
CA GLY A 61 -6.41 2.09 -4.41
C GLY A 61 -5.08 2.46 -3.75
N VAL A 62 -4.35 3.38 -4.36
CA VAL A 62 -3.17 4.00 -3.76
C VAL A 62 -3.60 5.28 -3.07
N HIS A 63 -3.12 5.53 -1.87
CA HIS A 63 -3.34 6.78 -1.14
C HIS A 63 -2.07 7.22 -0.42
N GLY A 64 -2.15 8.29 0.37
CA GLY A 64 -1.00 8.81 1.07
C GLY A 64 -0.02 9.60 0.19
N SER A 65 1.14 9.93 0.77
CA SER A 65 2.15 10.78 0.12
C SER A 65 3.17 10.02 -0.70
N LEU A 66 3.26 8.71 -0.54
CA LEU A 66 4.31 7.84 -1.09
C LEU A 66 5.74 8.20 -0.62
N GLU A 67 5.87 9.05 0.40
CA GLU A 67 7.18 9.52 0.89
C GLU A 67 7.88 8.50 1.78
N ARG A 68 7.14 7.88 2.69
CA ARG A 68 7.65 6.90 3.66
C ARG A 68 7.37 5.48 3.24
N ASP A 69 6.13 5.18 2.93
CA ASP A 69 5.62 3.86 2.64
C ASP A 69 4.73 3.89 1.40
N LEU A 70 4.38 2.73 0.89
CA LEU A 70 3.35 2.59 -0.13
C LEU A 70 2.02 2.33 0.57
N ASP A 71 1.21 3.37 0.70
CA ASP A 71 -0.08 3.30 1.36
C ASP A 71 -1.15 2.78 0.38
N LEU A 72 -1.76 1.66 0.70
CA LEU A 72 -2.80 1.00 -0.09
C LEU A 72 -4.10 0.87 0.71
N ILE A 73 -5.22 1.03 0.01
CA ILE A 73 -6.53 0.69 0.52
C ILE A 73 -7.14 -0.41 -0.34
N ALA A 74 -7.58 -1.48 0.30
CA ALA A 74 -8.29 -2.58 -0.32
C ALA A 74 -9.76 -2.54 0.03
N ALA A 75 -10.62 -2.64 -0.97
CA ALA A 75 -12.07 -2.75 -0.81
C ALA A 75 -12.55 -4.07 -1.40
N PRO A 76 -13.35 -4.88 -0.66
CA PRO A 76 -13.93 -6.08 -1.22
C PRO A 76 -14.88 -5.73 -2.36
N TRP A 77 -14.70 -6.36 -3.51
CA TRP A 77 -15.46 -6.09 -4.74
C TRP A 77 -16.51 -7.13 -5.04
N VAL A 78 -16.36 -8.33 -4.47
CA VAL A 78 -17.27 -9.46 -4.61
C VAL A 78 -17.74 -9.95 -3.23
N ALA A 79 -18.87 -10.63 -3.21
CA ALA A 79 -19.49 -11.06 -1.94
C ALA A 79 -18.70 -12.18 -1.24
N ASP A 80 -17.93 -12.94 -1.98
CA ASP A 80 -17.10 -14.08 -1.53
C ASP A 80 -15.61 -13.74 -1.49
N ALA A 81 -15.26 -12.45 -1.37
CA ALA A 81 -13.88 -12.02 -1.17
C ALA A 81 -13.29 -12.71 0.07
N VAL A 82 -12.03 -13.11 -0.01
CA VAL A 82 -11.31 -13.75 1.10
C VAL A 82 -11.16 -12.82 2.30
N GLY A 83 -10.75 -13.35 3.44
CA GLY A 83 -10.48 -12.54 4.62
C GLY A 83 -9.26 -11.60 4.45
N PRO A 84 -9.17 -10.52 5.24
CA PRO A 84 -8.10 -9.52 5.08
C PRO A 84 -6.69 -10.09 5.30
N ALA A 85 -6.51 -11.04 6.21
CA ALA A 85 -5.23 -11.70 6.43
C ALA A 85 -4.81 -12.56 5.23
N GLU A 86 -5.76 -13.26 4.62
CA GLU A 86 -5.52 -14.09 3.42
C GLU A 86 -5.19 -13.21 2.20
N LEU A 87 -5.87 -12.06 2.03
CA LEU A 87 -5.52 -11.06 1.03
C LEU A 87 -4.07 -10.59 1.20
N ALA A 88 -3.68 -10.24 2.43
CA ALA A 88 -2.34 -9.75 2.73
C ALA A 88 -1.26 -10.80 2.39
N GLU A 89 -1.47 -12.04 2.79
CA GLU A 89 -0.57 -13.16 2.47
C GLU A 89 -0.52 -13.43 0.96
N HIS A 90 -1.65 -13.40 0.27
CA HIS A 90 -1.71 -13.60 -1.18
C HIS A 90 -0.89 -12.54 -1.93
N ILE A 91 -1.03 -11.28 -1.55
CA ILE A 91 -0.23 -10.18 -2.11
C ILE A 91 1.25 -10.35 -1.76
N ALA A 92 1.58 -10.62 -0.50
CA ALA A 92 2.95 -10.77 -0.02
C ALA A 92 3.68 -11.88 -0.79
N VAL A 93 3.08 -13.07 -0.87
CA VAL A 93 3.64 -14.22 -1.60
C VAL A 93 3.79 -13.91 -3.09
N GLY A 94 2.78 -13.29 -3.70
CA GLY A 94 2.81 -12.93 -5.12
C GLY A 94 3.89 -11.89 -5.49
N LEU A 95 4.37 -11.13 -4.50
CA LEU A 95 5.48 -10.18 -4.63
C LEU A 95 6.83 -10.76 -4.16
N GLY A 96 6.87 -12.03 -3.72
CA GLY A 96 8.05 -12.63 -3.13
C GLY A 96 8.43 -12.07 -1.76
N GLY A 97 7.49 -11.44 -1.08
CA GLY A 97 7.63 -10.80 0.22
C GLY A 97 6.97 -11.58 1.35
N ARG A 98 6.73 -10.89 2.44
CA ARG A 98 6.06 -11.44 3.64
C ARG A 98 5.27 -10.37 4.36
N VAL A 99 4.24 -10.78 5.08
CA VAL A 99 3.57 -9.92 6.06
C VAL A 99 4.46 -9.81 7.30
N VAL A 100 4.75 -8.60 7.77
CA VAL A 100 5.69 -8.35 8.88
C VAL A 100 5.02 -7.83 10.13
N ASP A 101 3.84 -7.25 10.01
CA ASP A 101 3.10 -6.72 11.14
C ASP A 101 1.60 -6.73 10.86
N PHE A 102 0.83 -7.21 11.84
CA PHE A 102 -0.62 -7.20 11.83
C PHE A 102 -1.09 -6.23 12.91
N GLU A 103 -1.40 -5.02 12.53
CA GLU A 103 -2.03 -4.09 13.45
C GLU A 103 -3.54 -4.37 13.56
N HIS A 104 -3.92 -5.19 14.52
CA HIS A 104 -5.32 -5.49 14.84
C HIS A 104 -6.00 -4.42 15.71
N GLN A 105 -5.57 -3.18 15.59
CA GLN A 105 -6.18 -2.11 16.37
C GLN A 105 -7.48 -1.65 15.72
N ASP A 106 -8.39 -1.16 16.56
CA ASP A 106 -9.63 -0.51 16.15
C ASP A 106 -9.35 0.72 15.27
N LYS A 107 -9.08 0.47 14.00
CA LYS A 107 -8.90 1.54 13.03
C LYS A 107 -10.27 2.15 12.70
N PRO A 108 -10.34 3.45 12.43
CA PRO A 108 -11.60 4.08 12.02
C PRO A 108 -12.29 3.33 10.89
N CYS A 109 -13.62 3.25 10.95
CA CYS A 109 -14.48 2.52 10.00
C CYS A 109 -14.29 1.00 10.00
N GLY A 110 -13.81 0.40 11.08
CA GLY A 110 -13.62 -1.05 11.20
C GLY A 110 -12.58 -1.64 10.23
N ARG A 111 -11.70 -0.82 9.68
CA ARG A 111 -10.67 -1.29 8.76
C ARG A 111 -9.61 -2.10 9.47
N TRP A 112 -9.17 -3.15 8.83
CA TRP A 112 -8.02 -3.95 9.21
C TRP A 112 -6.75 -3.43 8.52
N SER A 113 -5.58 -3.53 9.14
CA SER A 113 -4.33 -3.12 8.51
C SER A 113 -3.16 -4.04 8.81
N CYS A 114 -2.22 -4.09 7.90
CA CYS A 114 -0.94 -4.79 8.07
C CYS A 114 0.16 -4.11 7.26
N ASN A 115 1.40 -4.49 7.56
CA ASN A 115 2.57 -4.12 6.79
C ASN A 115 3.12 -5.32 6.02
N ILE A 116 3.47 -5.11 4.74
CA ILE A 116 4.09 -6.10 3.87
C ILE A 116 5.49 -5.62 3.50
N GLN A 117 6.47 -6.49 3.65
CA GLN A 117 7.85 -6.27 3.22
C GLN A 117 8.12 -7.06 1.94
N THR A 118 8.71 -6.42 0.94
CA THR A 118 9.13 -7.05 -0.32
C THR A 118 10.65 -6.99 -0.49
N PRO A 119 11.28 -7.91 -1.25
CA PRO A 119 12.73 -7.98 -1.36
C PRO A 119 13.38 -6.73 -1.95
N ASP A 120 12.75 -6.11 -2.95
CA ASP A 120 13.30 -5.01 -3.74
C ASP A 120 12.87 -3.63 -3.24
N TRP A 121 12.09 -3.57 -2.17
CA TRP A 121 11.58 -2.34 -1.59
C TRP A 121 12.05 -2.20 -0.14
N THR A 122 12.83 -1.17 0.15
CA THR A 122 13.41 -0.94 1.49
C THR A 122 12.42 -0.34 2.49
N LYS A 123 11.26 0.09 2.01
CA LYS A 123 10.14 0.59 2.82
C LYS A 123 9.07 -0.49 2.94
N LEU A 124 7.98 -0.18 3.59
CA LEU A 124 6.85 -1.09 3.75
C LEU A 124 5.71 -0.75 2.80
N ILE A 125 4.89 -1.74 2.52
CA ILE A 125 3.56 -1.54 1.96
C ILE A 125 2.60 -1.54 3.15
N ASP A 126 1.97 -0.41 3.43
CA ASP A 126 0.88 -0.31 4.42
C ASP A 126 -0.43 -0.65 3.72
N LEU A 127 -0.97 -1.82 4.03
CA LEU A 127 -2.22 -2.30 3.46
C LEU A 127 -3.36 -2.10 4.46
N SER A 128 -4.28 -1.20 4.14
CA SER A 128 -5.55 -1.02 4.86
C SER A 128 -6.68 -1.75 4.12
N VAL A 129 -7.41 -2.62 4.80
CA VAL A 129 -8.51 -3.41 4.21
C VAL A 129 -9.84 -2.95 4.81
N MET A 130 -10.76 -2.51 3.96
CA MET A 130 -12.10 -2.10 4.36
C MET A 130 -12.97 -3.32 4.65
N PRO A 131 -13.85 -3.26 5.67
CA PRO A 131 -14.84 -4.31 5.92
C PRO A 131 -15.85 -4.37 4.76
N PRO A 132 -16.47 -5.52 4.50
CA PRO A 132 -17.55 -5.63 3.53
C PRO A 132 -18.74 -4.74 3.93
N ALA A 133 -19.40 -4.14 2.96
CA ALA A 133 -20.50 -3.20 3.19
C ALA A 133 -21.65 -3.76 4.05
N ARG A 134 -21.88 -5.08 4.03
CA ARG A 134 -22.88 -5.74 4.86
C ARG A 134 -22.59 -5.64 6.36
N ALA A 135 -21.33 -5.72 6.77
CA ALA A 135 -20.96 -5.60 8.19
C ALA A 135 -21.32 -4.22 8.75
N LEU A 136 -21.16 -3.18 7.96
CA LEU A 136 -21.53 -1.81 8.35
C LEU A 136 -23.06 -1.62 8.44
N HIS A 137 -23.84 -2.31 7.61
CA HIS A 137 -25.31 -2.22 7.63
C HIS A 137 -25.90 -2.96 8.84
N ASP A 138 -25.32 -4.09 9.23
CA ASP A 138 -25.82 -4.91 10.35
C ASP A 138 -25.57 -4.21 11.69
N GLU A 139 -24.45 -3.52 11.86
CA GLU A 139 -24.18 -2.69 13.04
C GLU A 139 -25.18 -1.52 13.19
N LEU A 140 -25.49 -0.82 12.10
CA LEU A 140 -26.44 0.30 12.11
C LEU A 140 -27.91 -0.14 12.38
N THR A 141 -28.26 -1.38 12.04
CA THR A 141 -29.62 -1.91 12.28
C THR A 141 -29.79 -2.49 13.69
N GLN A 142 -28.73 -2.92 14.34
CA GLN A 142 -28.79 -3.41 15.72
C GLN A 142 -29.01 -2.29 16.75
N GLU A 143 -28.42 -1.11 16.55
CA GLU A 143 -28.60 0.04 17.45
C GLU A 143 -30.05 0.59 17.46
N THR A 144 -30.84 0.33 16.42
CA THR A 144 -32.21 0.81 16.33
C THR A 144 -33.25 -0.13 16.97
N THR A 145 -32.88 -1.37 17.31
CA THR A 145 -33.82 -2.36 17.90
C THR A 145 -33.77 -2.43 19.41
N ASP A 146 -32.71 -1.96 20.07
CA ASP A 146 -32.58 -1.95 21.53
C ASP A 146 -33.17 -0.71 22.24
N GLY A 147 -33.86 0.14 21.51
CA GLY A 147 -34.44 1.41 21.98
C GLY A 147 -35.97 1.38 22.19
N LYS A 148 -36.57 0.26 22.67
CA LYS A 148 -37.99 0.24 23.13
C LYS A 148 -38.13 -0.45 24.46
#